data_b8d399344247fd018abde9e38e59490a
#
_entry.id   b8d399344247fd018abde9e38e59490a
#
_cell.length_a   1.000
_cell.length_b   1.000
_cell.length_c   1.000
_cell.angle_alpha   90.00
_cell.angle_beta   90.00
_cell.angle_gamma   90.00
#
_symmetry.space_group_name_H-M   'P 1'
#
loop_
_entity.id
_entity.type
_entity.pdbx_description
1 polymer ?
#
loop_
_entity_poly.entity_id
_entity_poly.type
_entity_poly.pdbx_seq_one_letter_code
_entity_poly.pdbx_strand_id
1 'polypeptide(L)'
;MQRIWRREGLKVPQKQRARGRLWLGDGSCVRLRPERANHVWSYDFVKAMTHDGRALRILVVIDEYTRECLALRVARRLGSLQVIETLADVMLVRGIPEHIRSDNGPEFIAEELRKWLGKVGTRTLYIEAGSPWENGYCESFNGKLRDEFLNGEIFYSLKEAQILTERWRVEYNTERPHSALGYRPPAPQAIWPKQPGHGDMENAPRFPHPHTPDGGDGQMSNKALH
;
A
#
# COMPACT_ATOMS: atom_id res chain seq x y z
N MET A 1 -24.06 0.94 30.22
CA MET A 1 -23.91 0.01 29.07
C MET A 1 -23.75 -1.47 29.50
N GLN A 2 -22.82 -1.86 30.36
CA GLN A 2 -22.61 -3.28 30.76
C GLN A 2 -23.85 -4.01 31.31
N ARG A 3 -24.78 -3.30 31.99
CA ARG A 3 -26.03 -3.89 32.51
C ARG A 3 -26.98 -4.35 31.38
N ILE A 4 -27.08 -3.57 30.31
CA ILE A 4 -27.94 -3.90 29.15
C ILE A 4 -27.39 -5.12 28.43
N TRP A 5 -26.07 -5.16 28.20
CA TRP A 5 -25.41 -6.29 27.55
C TRP A 5 -25.61 -7.61 28.28
N ARG A 6 -25.56 -7.59 29.64
CA ARG A 6 -25.83 -8.80 30.44
C ARG A 6 -27.28 -9.23 30.36
N ARG A 7 -28.21 -8.26 30.36
CA ARG A 7 -29.65 -8.56 30.29
C ARG A 7 -30.05 -9.17 28.95
N GLU A 8 -29.43 -8.68 27.86
CA GLU A 8 -29.69 -9.17 26.50
C GLU A 8 -28.84 -10.39 26.12
N GLY A 9 -28.11 -10.99 27.06
CA GLY A 9 -27.29 -12.18 26.81
C GLY A 9 -26.08 -11.94 25.92
N LEU A 10 -25.74 -10.69 25.62
CA LEU A 10 -24.61 -10.33 24.76
C LEU A 10 -23.30 -10.53 25.53
N LYS A 11 -22.42 -11.38 25.01
CA LYS A 11 -21.07 -11.52 25.54
C LYS A 11 -20.21 -10.36 25.04
N VAL A 12 -19.73 -9.55 25.96
CA VAL A 12 -18.66 -8.58 25.63
C VAL A 12 -17.42 -9.40 25.21
N PRO A 13 -16.87 -9.20 23.99
CA PRO A 13 -15.65 -9.85 23.60
C PRO A 13 -14.58 -9.55 24.66
N GLN A 14 -13.99 -10.58 25.25
CA GLN A 14 -12.84 -10.35 26.14
C GLN A 14 -11.76 -9.68 25.33
N LYS A 15 -11.29 -8.54 25.82
CA LYS A 15 -10.15 -7.84 25.22
C LYS A 15 -9.00 -8.86 25.16
N GLN A 16 -8.68 -9.32 23.96
CA GLN A 16 -7.53 -10.21 23.81
C GLN A 16 -6.35 -9.51 24.45
N ARG A 17 -5.70 -10.17 25.40
CA ARG A 17 -4.41 -9.68 25.92
C ARG A 17 -3.53 -9.45 24.71
N ALA A 18 -2.99 -8.25 24.56
CA ALA A 18 -2.00 -7.97 23.56
C ALA A 18 -0.96 -9.11 23.68
N ARG A 19 -0.90 -9.98 22.66
CA ARG A 19 0.16 -10.98 22.58
C ARG A 19 1.43 -10.17 22.65
N GLY A 20 2.22 -10.36 23.71
CA GLY A 20 3.48 -9.66 23.87
C GLY A 20 4.22 -9.81 22.55
N ARG A 21 4.66 -8.69 21.95
CA ARG A 21 5.55 -8.73 20.82
C ARG A 21 6.74 -9.58 21.26
N LEU A 22 6.90 -10.75 20.66
CA LEU A 22 8.14 -11.52 20.74
C LEU A 22 9.20 -10.68 20.00
N TRP A 23 9.75 -9.72 20.70
CA TRP A 23 10.99 -9.07 20.30
C TRP A 23 12.09 -10.04 20.68
N LEU A 24 12.59 -10.79 19.73
CA LEU A 24 13.92 -11.31 19.81
C LEU A 24 14.85 -10.10 19.75
N GLY A 25 15.29 -9.61 20.90
CA GLY A 25 16.18 -8.46 21.03
C GLY A 25 17.64 -8.77 20.65
N ASP A 26 17.87 -9.92 20.01
CA ASP A 26 19.19 -10.44 19.64
C ASP A 26 19.70 -9.94 18.27
N GLY A 27 18.95 -9.07 17.58
CA GLY A 27 19.33 -8.57 16.25
C GLY A 27 19.28 -9.61 15.13
N SER A 28 18.76 -10.82 15.38
CA SER A 28 18.75 -11.93 14.44
C SER A 28 17.80 -11.75 13.25
N CYS A 29 16.94 -10.73 13.25
CA CYS A 29 16.04 -10.38 12.15
C CYS A 29 16.34 -9.00 11.60
N VAL A 30 17.33 -8.88 10.74
CA VAL A 30 17.57 -7.66 9.95
C VAL A 30 16.62 -7.67 8.76
N ARG A 31 15.38 -7.19 8.98
CA ARG A 31 14.46 -6.94 7.88
C ARG A 31 15.03 -5.86 6.97
N LEU A 32 15.21 -6.15 5.69
CA LEU A 32 15.52 -5.13 4.70
C LEU A 32 14.41 -4.08 4.69
N ARG A 33 14.73 -2.85 5.08
CA ARG A 33 13.81 -1.72 5.04
C ARG A 33 13.87 -1.04 3.67
N PRO A 34 12.74 -0.68 3.08
CA PRO A 34 12.73 0.08 1.83
C PRO A 34 13.30 1.49 2.07
N GLU A 35 14.22 1.93 1.20
CA GLU A 35 14.88 3.23 1.31
C GLU A 35 14.44 4.21 0.22
N ARG A 36 13.88 3.71 -0.87
CA ARG A 36 13.43 4.48 -2.04
C ARG A 36 12.33 3.75 -2.79
N ALA A 37 11.64 4.44 -3.68
CA ALA A 37 10.71 3.82 -4.62
C ALA A 37 11.43 2.72 -5.43
N ASN A 38 10.74 1.64 -5.73
CA ASN A 38 11.25 0.47 -6.44
C ASN A 38 12.42 -0.25 -5.73
N HIS A 39 12.66 0.01 -4.44
CA HIS A 39 13.65 -0.75 -3.69
C HIS A 39 13.11 -2.13 -3.31
N VAL A 40 11.95 -2.19 -2.68
CA VAL A 40 11.29 -3.44 -2.29
C VAL A 40 9.82 -3.39 -2.67
N TRP A 41 9.40 -4.32 -3.50
CA TRP A 41 7.98 -4.60 -3.70
C TRP A 41 7.58 -5.82 -2.89
N SER A 42 6.36 -5.81 -2.37
CA SER A 42 5.77 -6.98 -1.73
C SER A 42 4.54 -7.41 -2.49
N TYR A 43 4.30 -8.71 -2.58
CA TYR A 43 3.04 -9.23 -3.09
C TYR A 43 2.44 -10.29 -2.17
N ASP A 44 1.12 -10.43 -2.24
CA ASP A 44 0.36 -11.41 -1.47
C ASP A 44 -0.97 -11.73 -2.16
N PHE A 45 -1.64 -12.79 -1.70
CA PHE A 45 -2.95 -13.19 -2.20
C PHE A 45 -4.04 -12.98 -1.16
N VAL A 46 -5.08 -12.25 -1.55
CA VAL A 46 -6.30 -12.10 -0.76
C VAL A 46 -7.42 -12.92 -1.37
N LYS A 47 -8.19 -13.60 -0.52
CA LYS A 47 -9.37 -14.37 -0.92
C LYS A 47 -10.63 -13.53 -0.71
N ALA A 48 -11.53 -13.58 -1.69
CA ALA A 48 -12.89 -13.05 -1.64
C ALA A 48 -13.84 -14.05 -2.31
N MET A 49 -15.11 -13.70 -2.43
CA MET A 49 -16.09 -14.52 -3.14
C MET A 49 -17.12 -13.63 -3.82
N THR A 50 -17.78 -14.18 -4.84
CA THR A 50 -18.99 -13.59 -5.42
C THR A 50 -20.22 -14.00 -4.63
N HIS A 51 -21.33 -13.27 -4.79
CA HIS A 51 -22.62 -13.52 -4.10
C HIS A 51 -23.09 -14.98 -4.20
N ASP A 52 -22.82 -15.64 -5.30
CA ASP A 52 -23.12 -17.06 -5.55
C ASP A 52 -22.13 -18.02 -4.84
N GLY A 53 -21.25 -17.53 -3.97
CA GLY A 53 -20.29 -18.33 -3.21
C GLY A 53 -19.05 -18.75 -3.99
N ARG A 54 -18.89 -18.37 -5.26
CA ARG A 54 -17.72 -18.75 -6.07
C ARG A 54 -16.49 -17.95 -5.66
N ALA A 55 -15.41 -18.66 -5.38
CA ALA A 55 -14.15 -18.05 -4.93
C ALA A 55 -13.56 -17.03 -5.93
N LEU A 56 -13.00 -15.97 -5.38
CA LEU A 56 -12.15 -14.99 -6.04
C LEU A 56 -10.77 -15.01 -5.38
N ARG A 57 -9.76 -14.83 -6.18
CA ARG A 57 -8.39 -14.63 -5.75
C ARG A 57 -7.91 -13.28 -6.23
N ILE A 58 -7.31 -12.49 -5.34
CA ILE A 58 -6.81 -11.14 -5.63
C ILE A 58 -5.33 -11.16 -5.38
N LEU A 59 -4.53 -10.91 -6.43
CA LEU A 59 -3.09 -10.66 -6.31
C LEU A 59 -2.91 -9.19 -5.97
N VAL A 60 -2.24 -8.93 -4.87
CA VAL A 60 -1.86 -7.61 -4.37
C VAL A 60 -0.37 -7.41 -4.65
N VAL A 61 0.01 -6.28 -5.23
CA VAL A 61 1.42 -5.85 -5.38
C VAL A 61 1.54 -4.44 -4.85
N ILE A 62 2.44 -4.21 -3.90
CA ILE A 62 2.68 -2.90 -3.29
C ILE A 62 4.15 -2.53 -3.33
N ASP A 63 4.44 -1.24 -3.46
CA ASP A 63 5.77 -0.69 -3.17
C ASP A 63 5.85 -0.37 -1.67
N GLU A 64 6.78 -1.01 -0.97
CA GLU A 64 6.90 -0.87 0.49
C GLU A 64 7.37 0.53 0.92
N TYR A 65 8.04 1.27 0.06
CA TYR A 65 8.50 2.63 0.36
C TYR A 65 7.40 3.66 0.17
N THR A 66 6.82 3.71 -1.03
CA THR A 66 5.78 4.69 -1.38
C THR A 66 4.42 4.35 -0.80
N ARG A 67 4.20 3.11 -0.36
CA ARG A 67 2.89 2.55 0.05
C ARG A 67 1.89 2.44 -1.09
N GLU A 68 2.32 2.68 -2.29
CA GLU A 68 1.46 2.60 -3.47
C GLU A 68 1.04 1.16 -3.74
N CYS A 69 -0.24 0.96 -4.01
CA CYS A 69 -0.74 -0.29 -4.55
C CYS A 69 -0.51 -0.32 -6.06
N LEU A 70 0.51 -1.04 -6.49
CA LEU A 70 0.94 -1.12 -7.88
C LEU A 70 -0.02 -1.93 -8.74
N ALA A 71 -0.58 -3.02 -8.18
CA ALA A 71 -1.57 -3.84 -8.87
C ALA A 71 -2.53 -4.52 -7.90
N LEU A 72 -3.80 -4.66 -8.34
CA LEU A 72 -4.82 -5.53 -7.77
C LEU A 72 -5.46 -6.35 -8.90
N ARG A 73 -4.95 -7.56 -9.12
CA ARG A 73 -5.48 -8.46 -10.16
C ARG A 73 -6.47 -9.46 -9.57
N VAL A 74 -7.73 -9.39 -10.01
CA VAL A 74 -8.80 -10.30 -9.55
C VAL A 74 -9.06 -11.38 -10.59
N ALA A 75 -9.05 -12.64 -10.16
CA ALA A 75 -9.39 -13.78 -11.01
C ALA A 75 -9.99 -14.92 -10.18
N ARG A 76 -10.60 -15.91 -10.86
CA ARG A 76 -11.06 -17.15 -10.21
C ARG A 76 -9.88 -18.02 -9.78
N ARG A 77 -8.82 -18.03 -10.56
CA ARG A 77 -7.56 -18.74 -10.30
C ARG A 77 -6.40 -17.83 -10.70
N LEU A 78 -5.36 -17.85 -9.90
CA LEU A 78 -4.11 -17.15 -10.19
C LEU A 78 -2.96 -18.14 -9.97
N GLY A 79 -2.29 -18.48 -11.04
CA GLY A 79 -1.09 -19.30 -11.04
C GLY A 79 0.18 -18.48 -11.27
N SER A 80 1.33 -19.14 -11.38
CA SER A 80 2.63 -18.51 -11.61
C SER A 80 2.65 -17.59 -12.83
N LEU A 81 2.05 -18.02 -13.94
CA LEU A 81 2.00 -17.24 -15.17
C LEU A 81 1.30 -15.90 -14.99
N GLN A 82 0.12 -15.88 -14.34
CA GLN A 82 -0.63 -14.65 -14.10
C GLN A 82 0.10 -13.70 -13.13
N VAL A 83 0.86 -14.23 -12.20
CA VAL A 83 1.72 -13.42 -11.32
C VAL A 83 2.84 -12.78 -12.13
N ILE A 84 3.54 -13.58 -12.97
CA ILE A 84 4.61 -13.09 -13.84
C ILE A 84 4.09 -12.01 -14.79
N GLU A 85 2.97 -12.25 -15.49
CA GLU A 85 2.32 -11.26 -16.35
C GLU A 85 2.05 -9.95 -15.60
N THR A 86 1.44 -10.03 -14.41
CA THR A 86 1.12 -8.84 -13.62
C THR A 86 2.37 -8.07 -13.21
N LEU A 87 3.40 -8.78 -12.76
CA LEU A 87 4.67 -8.13 -12.38
C LEU A 87 5.36 -7.53 -13.59
N ALA A 88 5.35 -8.20 -14.74
CA ALA A 88 5.92 -7.69 -15.98
C ALA A 88 5.22 -6.39 -16.43
N ASP A 89 3.88 -6.36 -16.42
CA ASP A 89 3.10 -5.17 -16.76
C ASP A 89 3.44 -3.99 -15.83
N VAL A 90 3.55 -4.24 -14.53
CA VAL A 90 3.93 -3.21 -13.56
C VAL A 90 5.36 -2.75 -13.78
N MET A 91 6.31 -3.66 -14.03
CA MET A 91 7.71 -3.34 -14.29
C MET A 91 7.91 -2.50 -15.55
N LEU A 92 7.10 -2.72 -16.59
CA LEU A 92 7.13 -1.90 -17.82
C LEU A 92 6.78 -0.43 -17.54
N VAL A 93 5.89 -0.17 -16.59
CA VAL A 93 5.42 1.19 -16.28
C VAL A 93 6.25 1.86 -15.19
N ARG A 94 6.66 1.09 -14.18
CA ARG A 94 7.31 1.63 -12.95
C ARG A 94 8.81 1.40 -12.89
N GLY A 95 9.33 0.57 -13.77
CA GLY A 95 10.70 0.08 -13.69
C GLY A 95 10.81 -1.20 -12.86
N ILE A 96 11.99 -1.81 -12.90
CA ILE A 96 12.28 -3.09 -12.25
C ILE A 96 12.63 -2.82 -10.77
N PRO A 97 11.98 -3.50 -9.80
CA PRO A 97 12.35 -3.37 -8.40
C PRO A 97 13.67 -4.11 -8.12
N GLU A 98 14.42 -3.61 -7.16
CA GLU A 98 15.64 -4.30 -6.73
C GLU A 98 15.32 -5.62 -6.01
N HIS A 99 14.27 -5.60 -5.20
CA HIS A 99 13.83 -6.76 -4.42
C HIS A 99 12.32 -6.99 -4.53
N ILE A 100 11.94 -8.27 -4.52
CA ILE A 100 10.53 -8.68 -4.34
C ILE A 100 10.43 -9.57 -3.10
N ARG A 101 9.49 -9.23 -2.22
CA ARG A 101 9.16 -9.97 -1.01
C ARG A 101 7.82 -10.68 -1.17
N SER A 102 7.78 -11.96 -0.78
CA SER A 102 6.54 -12.74 -0.72
C SER A 102 6.57 -13.72 0.43
N ASP A 103 5.39 -14.17 0.85
CA ASP A 103 5.29 -15.36 1.68
C ASP A 103 5.70 -16.63 0.90
N ASN A 104 6.01 -17.68 1.62
CA ASN A 104 6.32 -18.98 1.03
C ASN A 104 5.03 -19.64 0.53
N GLY A 105 4.49 -19.16 -0.58
CA GLY A 105 3.39 -19.81 -1.30
C GLY A 105 3.77 -21.21 -1.82
N PRO A 106 2.83 -21.95 -2.42
CA PRO A 106 3.10 -23.28 -2.96
C PRO A 106 4.39 -23.31 -3.77
N GLU A 107 5.31 -24.22 -3.44
CA GLU A 107 6.69 -24.32 -3.96
C GLU A 107 6.80 -24.21 -5.48
N PHE A 108 5.79 -24.71 -6.19
CA PHE A 108 5.75 -24.68 -7.65
C PHE A 108 5.62 -23.26 -8.22
N ILE A 109 4.77 -22.42 -7.61
CA ILE A 109 4.61 -21.00 -8.02
C ILE A 109 5.90 -20.23 -7.69
N ALA A 110 6.50 -20.51 -6.53
CA ALA A 110 7.72 -19.83 -6.10
C ALA A 110 8.91 -20.11 -7.02
N GLU A 111 9.08 -21.34 -7.53
CA GLU A 111 10.25 -21.72 -8.35
C GLU A 111 10.25 -21.06 -9.72
N GLU A 112 9.14 -21.11 -10.47
CA GLU A 112 9.03 -20.48 -11.80
C GLU A 112 9.19 -18.96 -11.70
N LEU A 113 8.51 -18.35 -10.73
CA LEU A 113 8.60 -16.92 -10.49
C LEU A 113 10.03 -16.53 -10.11
N ARG A 114 10.71 -17.30 -9.26
CA ARG A 114 12.10 -17.07 -8.88
C ARG A 114 13.04 -17.09 -10.09
N LYS A 115 12.89 -18.12 -10.95
CA LYS A 115 13.69 -18.24 -12.17
C LYS A 115 13.50 -17.04 -13.09
N TRP A 116 12.24 -16.59 -13.23
CA TRP A 116 11.92 -15.43 -14.04
C TRP A 116 12.49 -14.14 -13.43
N LEU A 117 12.29 -13.89 -12.12
CA LEU A 117 12.84 -12.73 -11.43
C LEU A 117 14.36 -12.67 -11.51
N GLY A 118 15.04 -13.82 -11.39
CA GLY A 118 16.49 -13.87 -11.57
C GLY A 118 16.95 -13.47 -12.98
N LYS A 119 16.18 -13.81 -14.02
CA LYS A 119 16.46 -13.36 -15.40
C LYS A 119 16.25 -11.84 -15.59
N VAL A 120 15.30 -11.27 -14.88
CA VAL A 120 15.01 -9.83 -14.91
C VAL A 120 15.99 -9.01 -14.05
N GLY A 121 16.76 -9.66 -13.19
CA GLY A 121 17.73 -9.01 -12.31
C GLY A 121 17.19 -8.60 -10.95
N THR A 122 15.98 -9.06 -10.60
CA THR A 122 15.34 -8.79 -9.29
C THR A 122 15.71 -9.86 -8.28
N ARG A 123 16.08 -9.46 -7.07
CA ARG A 123 16.37 -10.37 -5.95
C ARG A 123 15.09 -10.72 -5.20
N THR A 124 14.93 -12.00 -4.85
CA THR A 124 13.80 -12.47 -4.04
C THR A 124 14.16 -12.46 -2.55
N LEU A 125 13.28 -11.85 -1.75
CA LEU A 125 13.34 -11.89 -0.29
C LEU A 125 12.23 -12.83 0.20
N TYR A 126 12.65 -13.98 0.74
CA TYR A 126 11.71 -14.93 1.34
C TYR A 126 11.47 -14.57 2.79
N ILE A 127 10.20 -14.67 3.19
CA ILE A 127 9.79 -14.57 4.58
C ILE A 127 10.12 -15.92 5.22
N GLU A 128 10.93 -15.91 6.27
CA GLU A 128 11.23 -17.13 7.01
C GLU A 128 9.96 -17.71 7.65
N ALA A 129 9.86 -19.05 7.66
CA ALA A 129 8.75 -19.74 8.30
C ALA A 129 8.71 -19.35 9.80
N GLY A 130 7.61 -18.72 10.23
CA GLY A 130 7.46 -18.21 11.59
C GLY A 130 7.78 -16.72 11.79
N SER A 131 8.14 -15.99 10.73
CA SER A 131 8.44 -14.56 10.75
C SER A 131 7.37 -13.69 10.03
N PRO A 132 6.08 -13.75 10.43
CA PRO A 132 5.00 -13.01 9.75
C PRO A 132 5.25 -11.50 9.73
N TRP A 133 5.99 -10.94 10.71
CA TRP A 133 6.33 -9.51 10.75
C TRP A 133 7.14 -9.03 9.55
N GLU A 134 7.77 -9.91 8.79
CA GLU A 134 8.50 -9.54 7.58
C GLU A 134 7.58 -9.06 6.46
N ASN A 135 6.32 -9.54 6.41
CA ASN A 135 5.31 -9.10 5.44
C ASN A 135 4.35 -8.01 5.96
N GLY A 136 4.69 -7.34 7.05
CA GLY A 136 3.82 -6.39 7.74
C GLY A 136 3.27 -5.25 6.86
N TYR A 137 3.89 -4.96 5.70
CA TYR A 137 3.36 -3.97 4.75
C TYR A 137 2.18 -4.53 3.96
N CYS A 138 2.30 -5.75 3.40
CA CYS A 138 1.19 -6.44 2.75
C CYS A 138 0.09 -6.77 3.74
N GLU A 139 0.40 -7.25 4.94
CA GLU A 139 -0.61 -7.54 5.97
C GLU A 139 -1.41 -6.29 6.34
N SER A 140 -0.73 -5.16 6.56
CA SER A 140 -1.39 -3.89 6.85
C SER A 140 -2.24 -3.39 5.68
N PHE A 141 -1.78 -3.56 4.45
CA PHE A 141 -2.53 -3.24 3.25
C PHE A 141 -3.76 -4.15 3.11
N ASN A 142 -3.58 -5.46 3.24
CA ASN A 142 -4.65 -6.46 3.13
C ASN A 142 -5.74 -6.25 4.20
N GLY A 143 -5.34 -5.83 5.42
CA GLY A 143 -6.30 -5.41 6.45
C GLY A 143 -7.18 -4.27 5.96
N LYS A 144 -6.59 -3.20 5.41
CA LYS A 144 -7.34 -2.06 4.87
C LYS A 144 -8.21 -2.46 3.67
N LEU A 145 -7.68 -3.25 2.73
CA LEU A 145 -8.43 -3.76 1.59
C LEU A 145 -9.68 -4.52 2.05
N ARG A 146 -9.57 -5.33 3.12
CA ARG A 146 -10.71 -6.05 3.68
C ARG A 146 -11.69 -5.12 4.39
N ASP A 147 -11.19 -4.29 5.30
CA ASP A 147 -12.03 -3.51 6.19
C ASP A 147 -12.73 -2.35 5.46
N GLU A 148 -12.04 -1.71 4.50
CA GLU A 148 -12.53 -0.53 3.80
C GLU A 148 -13.27 -0.87 2.49
N PHE A 149 -13.10 -2.10 1.96
CA PHE A 149 -13.68 -2.47 0.67
C PHE A 149 -14.34 -3.85 0.67
N LEU A 150 -13.57 -4.95 0.83
CA LEU A 150 -14.08 -6.29 0.58
C LEU A 150 -15.22 -6.71 1.55
N ASN A 151 -15.22 -6.20 2.79
CA ASN A 151 -16.25 -6.51 3.78
C ASN A 151 -17.55 -5.73 3.55
N GLY A 152 -17.49 -4.62 2.81
CA GLY A 152 -18.64 -3.78 2.48
C GLY A 152 -19.27 -4.06 1.12
N GLU A 153 -18.59 -4.80 0.24
CA GLU A 153 -19.03 -5.01 -1.14
C GLU A 153 -19.56 -6.41 -1.41
N ILE A 154 -20.59 -6.49 -2.23
CA ILE A 154 -21.18 -7.75 -2.72
C ILE A 154 -20.94 -7.83 -4.23
N PHE A 155 -20.08 -8.75 -4.65
CA PHE A 155 -19.75 -8.95 -6.07
C PHE A 155 -20.71 -9.96 -6.70
N TYR A 156 -21.47 -9.57 -7.71
CA TYR A 156 -22.35 -10.48 -8.45
C TYR A 156 -21.62 -11.17 -9.62
N SER A 157 -20.51 -10.63 -10.08
CA SER A 157 -19.71 -11.22 -11.15
C SER A 157 -18.21 -10.98 -10.96
N LEU A 158 -17.39 -11.80 -11.67
CA LEU A 158 -15.94 -11.57 -11.73
C LEU A 158 -15.62 -10.21 -12.35
N LYS A 159 -16.34 -9.81 -13.42
CA LYS A 159 -16.11 -8.55 -14.12
C LYS A 159 -16.38 -7.34 -13.23
N GLU A 160 -17.46 -7.39 -12.47
CA GLU A 160 -17.79 -6.38 -11.47
C GLU A 160 -16.70 -6.28 -10.40
N ALA A 161 -16.29 -7.43 -9.83
CA ALA A 161 -15.20 -7.45 -8.85
C ALA A 161 -13.91 -6.84 -9.40
N GLN A 162 -13.57 -7.09 -10.68
CA GLN A 162 -12.41 -6.48 -11.34
C GLN A 162 -12.53 -4.95 -11.42
N ILE A 163 -13.69 -4.45 -11.86
CA ILE A 163 -13.93 -3.00 -12.03
C ILE A 163 -13.89 -2.28 -10.68
N LEU A 164 -14.63 -2.80 -9.68
CA LEU A 164 -14.72 -2.17 -8.37
C LEU A 164 -13.39 -2.21 -7.62
N THR A 165 -12.65 -3.32 -7.73
CA THR A 165 -11.32 -3.44 -7.13
C THR A 165 -10.32 -2.47 -7.75
N GLU A 166 -10.35 -2.28 -9.07
CA GLU A 166 -9.47 -1.31 -9.73
C GLU A 166 -9.84 0.12 -9.36
N ARG A 167 -11.14 0.45 -9.27
CA ARG A 167 -11.60 1.75 -8.78
C ARG A 167 -11.09 2.03 -7.36
N TRP A 168 -11.24 1.07 -6.46
CA TRP A 168 -10.73 1.20 -5.09
C TRP A 168 -9.20 1.36 -5.07
N ARG A 169 -8.44 0.66 -5.93
CA ARG A 169 -6.99 0.84 -6.05
C ARG A 169 -6.60 2.25 -6.44
N VAL A 170 -7.31 2.84 -7.40
CA VAL A 170 -7.08 4.23 -7.81
C VAL A 170 -7.37 5.18 -6.65
N GLU A 171 -8.52 5.06 -5.99
CA GLU A 171 -8.89 5.86 -4.83
C GLU A 171 -7.88 5.71 -3.68
N TYR A 172 -7.47 4.48 -3.36
CA TYR A 172 -6.43 4.21 -2.36
C TYR A 172 -5.13 4.96 -2.65
N ASN A 173 -4.71 4.99 -3.92
CA ASN A 173 -3.46 5.62 -4.32
C ASN A 173 -3.55 7.14 -4.44
N THR A 174 -4.69 7.70 -4.84
CA THR A 174 -4.81 9.11 -5.20
C THR A 174 -5.54 9.98 -4.18
N GLU A 175 -6.40 9.40 -3.37
CA GLU A 175 -7.27 10.14 -2.45
C GLU A 175 -7.09 9.75 -0.99
N ARG A 176 -6.85 8.46 -0.71
CA ARG A 176 -6.81 7.95 0.64
C ARG A 176 -5.63 8.49 1.44
N PRO A 177 -5.86 9.17 2.60
CA PRO A 177 -4.76 9.68 3.43
C PRO A 177 -4.02 8.55 4.15
N HIS A 178 -2.69 8.66 4.19
CA HIS A 178 -1.81 7.71 4.87
C HIS A 178 -1.00 8.38 5.98
N SER A 179 -1.17 7.94 7.22
CA SER A 179 -0.45 8.51 8.37
C SER A 179 1.07 8.42 8.22
N ALA A 180 1.58 7.30 7.66
CA ALA A 180 3.01 7.11 7.40
C ALA A 180 3.58 8.04 6.32
N LEU A 181 2.72 8.72 5.53
CA LEU A 181 3.06 9.66 4.48
C LEU A 181 2.65 11.11 4.82
N GLY A 182 2.46 11.40 6.11
CA GLY A 182 1.98 12.72 6.56
C GLY A 182 0.57 13.03 6.06
N TYR A 183 -0.30 12.01 6.04
CA TYR A 183 -1.69 12.08 5.57
C TYR A 183 -1.86 12.42 4.09
N ARG A 184 -0.82 12.25 3.29
CA ARG A 184 -0.91 12.34 1.82
C ARG A 184 -1.22 10.97 1.22
N PRO A 185 -1.85 10.91 0.04
CA PRO A 185 -2.04 9.65 -0.69
C PRO A 185 -0.72 9.13 -1.25
N PRO A 186 -0.59 7.82 -1.52
CA PRO A 186 0.67 7.18 -1.95
C PRO A 186 1.20 7.66 -3.30
N ALA A 187 0.33 7.82 -4.31
CA ALA A 187 0.74 8.15 -5.67
C ALA A 187 1.52 9.47 -5.79
N PRO A 188 1.17 10.57 -5.10
CA PRO A 188 1.99 11.77 -5.08
C PRO A 188 3.41 11.54 -4.53
N GLN A 189 3.62 10.58 -3.64
CA GLN A 189 4.94 10.23 -3.13
C GLN A 189 5.79 9.51 -4.20
N ALA A 190 5.15 8.71 -5.05
CA ALA A 190 5.81 7.99 -6.14
C ALA A 190 6.16 8.92 -7.32
N ILE A 191 5.35 9.94 -7.57
CA ILE A 191 5.47 10.86 -8.71
C ILE A 191 6.42 12.02 -8.39
N TRP A 192 6.45 12.50 -7.14
CA TRP A 192 7.29 13.62 -6.77
C TRP A 192 8.73 13.17 -6.56
N PRO A 193 9.71 13.83 -7.21
CA PRO A 193 11.10 13.57 -6.93
C PRO A 193 11.37 13.81 -5.45
N LYS A 194 12.23 12.95 -4.87
CA LYS A 194 12.68 13.09 -3.49
C LYS A 194 13.21 14.52 -3.32
N GLN A 195 12.66 15.27 -2.37
CA GLN A 195 13.23 16.58 -2.07
C GLN A 195 14.70 16.37 -1.69
N PRO A 196 15.62 17.14 -2.25
CA PRO A 196 17.02 17.05 -1.86
C PRO A 196 17.14 17.21 -0.35
N GLY A 197 17.96 16.39 0.27
CA GLY A 197 18.22 16.48 1.71
C GLY A 197 18.74 17.88 2.06
N HIS A 198 18.62 18.29 3.32
CA HIS A 198 18.97 19.63 3.81
C HIS A 198 20.38 20.11 3.44
N GLY A 199 21.24 19.23 2.88
CA GLY A 199 22.58 19.58 2.37
C GLY A 199 22.62 20.02 0.90
N ASP A 200 21.55 19.80 0.12
CA ASP A 200 21.55 20.06 -1.33
C ASP A 200 20.82 21.36 -1.72
N MET A 201 20.41 22.16 -0.73
CA MET A 201 19.61 23.38 -0.96
C MET A 201 20.41 24.55 -1.55
N GLU A 202 21.72 24.47 -1.63
CA GLU A 202 22.56 25.61 -2.14
C GLU A 202 22.55 25.76 -3.66
N ASN A 203 22.08 24.71 -4.41
CA ASN A 203 22.09 24.69 -5.88
C ASN A 203 20.74 24.39 -6.55
N ALA A 204 19.62 24.47 -5.83
CA ALA A 204 18.32 24.23 -6.42
C ALA A 204 17.81 25.45 -7.21
N PRO A 205 17.33 25.28 -8.46
CA PRO A 205 16.73 26.39 -9.22
C PRO A 205 15.49 26.90 -8.47
N ARG A 206 15.48 28.19 -8.17
CA ARG A 206 14.32 28.87 -7.55
C ARG A 206 13.20 28.94 -8.56
N PHE A 207 12.11 28.23 -8.34
CA PHE A 207 10.88 28.46 -9.09
C PHE A 207 10.26 29.81 -8.67
N PRO A 208 9.79 30.62 -9.64
CA PRO A 208 9.13 31.90 -9.32
C PRO A 208 7.83 31.61 -8.56
N HIS A 209 7.66 32.30 -7.43
CA HIS A 209 6.39 32.29 -6.69
C HIS A 209 5.28 32.86 -7.58
N PRO A 210 4.06 32.31 -7.57
CA PRO A 210 2.93 32.95 -8.20
C PRO A 210 2.70 34.33 -7.54
N HIS A 211 2.65 35.38 -8.38
CA HIS A 211 2.37 36.75 -7.95
C HIS A 211 1.06 36.79 -7.18
N THR A 212 1.11 37.18 -5.91
CA THR A 212 -0.03 37.75 -5.21
C THR A 212 -0.34 39.10 -5.85
N PRO A 213 -1.60 39.41 -6.22
CA PRO A 213 -1.93 40.75 -6.71
C PRO A 213 -1.75 41.74 -5.57
N ASP A 214 -0.98 42.79 -5.84
CA ASP A 214 -0.76 43.94 -4.97
C ASP A 214 -2.11 44.51 -4.51
N GLY A 215 -2.34 44.47 -3.19
CA GLY A 215 -3.42 45.23 -2.56
C GLY A 215 -3.05 46.70 -2.55
N GLY A 216 -3.74 47.51 -3.37
CA GLY A 216 -3.52 48.93 -3.49
C GLY A 216 -3.68 49.64 -2.13
N ASP A 217 -2.65 50.36 -1.74
CA ASP A 217 -2.65 51.32 -0.65
C ASP A 217 -3.62 52.48 -0.92
N GLY A 218 -4.81 52.41 -0.31
CA GLY A 218 -5.72 53.53 -0.21
C GLY A 218 -5.27 54.49 0.88
N GLN A 219 -4.48 55.52 0.55
CA GLN A 219 -4.23 56.67 1.41
C GLN A 219 -5.56 57.40 1.72
N MET A 220 -6.07 57.25 2.91
CA MET A 220 -7.10 58.17 3.46
C MET A 220 -6.41 59.40 4.05
N SER A 221 -6.50 60.48 3.32
CA SER A 221 -6.15 61.82 3.74
C SER A 221 -7.11 62.31 4.83
N ASN A 222 -6.61 62.53 6.05
CA ASN A 222 -7.31 63.21 7.13
C ASN A 222 -7.24 64.71 6.86
N LYS A 223 -8.36 65.34 6.42
CA LYS A 223 -8.57 66.80 6.52
C LYS A 223 -9.47 67.06 7.71
N ALA A 224 -8.86 67.65 8.72
CA ALA A 224 -9.57 68.35 9.79
C ALA A 224 -10.33 69.57 9.24
N LEU A 225 -11.53 69.76 9.69
CA LEU A 225 -12.26 71.04 9.62
C LEU A 225 -12.92 71.35 10.98
N HIS A 226 -12.74 72.54 11.33
CA HIS A 226 -13.25 73.32 12.47
C HIS A 226 -14.67 73.02 12.98
#